data_d91eaa5b59e67d40ad1b6b8eaba5d7c1
#
_entry.id   d91eaa5b59e67d40ad1b6b8eaba5d7c1
#
_cell.length_a   1.000
_cell.length_b   1.000
_cell.length_c   1.000
_cell.angle_alpha   90.00
_cell.angle_beta   90.00
_cell.angle_gamma   90.00
#
_symmetry.space_group_name_H-M   'P 1'
#
loop_
_entity.id
_entity.type
_entity.pdbx_description
1 polymer ?
#
loop_
_entity_poly.entity_id
_entity_poly.type
_entity_poly.pdbx_seq_one_letter_code
_entity_poly.pdbx_strand_id
1 'polypeptide(L)'
;MTLLKSVQLEMVMLFTLSLLAADAADGKARFVGGTLAEFKSGQDGMLGISQSDVMTYSSKQRRVEISYNQVQSLEYGQKVDRRYLAAILISPMFLLSKRRDHYLTVHYKDSKGRDQAIVLQLPKGAVRPTLASLEARTGLKVMVQDDEARKTYRS
;
A
#
# COMPACT_ATOMS: atom_id res chain seq x y z
N MET A 1 -25.09 38.29 24.37
CA MET A 1 -23.87 37.60 24.88
C MET A 1 -23.95 36.09 24.82
N THR A 2 -25.09 35.48 24.96
CA THR A 2 -25.30 34.02 24.91
C THR A 2 -25.21 33.42 23.50
N LEU A 3 -25.66 34.13 22.47
CA LEU A 3 -25.63 33.68 21.07
C LEU A 3 -24.20 33.63 20.49
N LEU A 4 -23.30 34.55 20.84
CA LEU A 4 -21.92 34.53 20.40
C LEU A 4 -21.11 33.34 21.00
N LYS A 5 -21.44 32.95 22.23
CA LYS A 5 -20.78 31.81 22.89
C LYS A 5 -21.17 30.46 22.29
N SER A 6 -22.44 30.32 21.86
CA SER A 6 -22.91 29.09 21.21
C SER A 6 -22.29 28.89 19.82
N VAL A 7 -22.20 29.96 19.01
CA VAL A 7 -21.55 29.90 17.70
C VAL A 7 -20.06 29.57 17.78
N GLN A 8 -19.35 30.12 18.77
CA GLN A 8 -17.94 29.78 18.98
C GLN A 8 -17.76 28.33 19.46
N LEU A 9 -18.65 27.81 20.26
CA LEU A 9 -18.58 26.44 20.72
C LEU A 9 -18.83 25.43 19.60
N GLU A 10 -19.78 25.70 18.71
CA GLU A 10 -20.05 24.87 17.54
C GLU A 10 -18.91 24.92 16.50
N MET A 11 -18.30 26.08 16.32
CA MET A 11 -17.16 26.22 15.39
C MET A 11 -15.90 25.51 15.91
N VAL A 12 -15.67 25.48 17.20
CA VAL A 12 -14.59 24.70 17.83
C VAL A 12 -14.87 23.20 17.73
N MET A 13 -16.13 22.76 17.86
CA MET A 13 -16.50 21.36 17.75
C MET A 13 -16.39 20.83 16.32
N LEU A 14 -16.69 21.65 15.31
CA LEU A 14 -16.47 21.32 13.89
C LEU A 14 -14.99 21.27 13.51
N PHE A 15 -14.15 22.08 14.15
CA PHE A 15 -12.70 22.08 13.88
C PHE A 15 -12.00 20.89 14.52
N THR A 16 -12.49 20.38 15.67
CA THR A 16 -11.90 19.20 16.33
C THR A 16 -12.27 17.89 15.65
N LEU A 17 -13.38 17.82 14.92
CA LEU A 17 -13.80 16.62 14.18
C LEU A 17 -12.97 16.39 12.92
N SER A 18 -12.33 17.41 12.37
CA SER A 18 -11.49 17.29 11.18
C SER A 18 -10.09 16.73 11.49
N LEU A 19 -9.68 16.61 12.74
CA LEU A 19 -8.35 16.15 13.13
C LEU A 19 -8.24 14.62 13.34
N LEU A 20 -9.36 13.88 13.32
CA LEU A 20 -9.36 12.44 13.53
C LEU A 20 -9.28 11.59 12.25
N ALA A 21 -9.14 12.20 11.09
CA ALA A 21 -9.16 11.48 9.81
C ALA A 21 -7.78 11.27 9.17
N ALA A 22 -6.69 11.52 9.86
CA ALA A 22 -5.37 11.61 9.23
C ALA A 22 -4.31 10.69 9.86
N ASP A 23 -4.64 9.45 10.22
CA ASP A 23 -3.58 8.60 10.74
C ASP A 23 -3.75 7.11 10.46
N ALA A 24 -4.01 6.77 9.25
CA ALA A 24 -4.03 5.35 8.94
C ALA A 24 -3.52 5.12 7.55
N ALA A 25 -2.26 4.77 7.45
CA ALA A 25 -1.80 3.88 6.42
C ALA A 25 -0.35 4.06 5.95
N ASP A 26 0.36 5.06 6.44
CA ASP A 26 1.80 5.09 6.23
C ASP A 26 2.47 4.08 7.16
N GLY A 27 3.27 3.19 6.61
CA GLY A 27 3.81 2.10 7.41
C GLY A 27 5.08 1.49 6.84
N LYS A 28 5.76 0.73 7.69
CA LYS A 28 6.93 -0.04 7.27
C LYS A 28 6.53 -1.06 6.21
N ALA A 29 7.32 -1.14 5.15
CA ALA A 29 7.21 -2.17 4.13
C ALA A 29 8.61 -2.54 3.63
N ARG A 30 8.76 -3.77 3.15
CA ARG A 30 10.03 -4.23 2.56
C ARG A 30 9.83 -4.44 1.08
N PHE A 31 10.72 -3.88 0.28
CA PHE A 31 10.73 -4.14 -1.16
C PHE A 31 11.19 -5.58 -1.42
N VAL A 32 10.38 -6.36 -2.09
CA VAL A 32 10.66 -7.76 -2.43
C VAL A 32 11.10 -7.90 -3.86
N GLY A 33 10.49 -7.14 -4.74
CA GLY A 33 10.79 -7.15 -6.16
C GLY A 33 9.88 -6.22 -6.95
N GLY A 34 10.10 -6.20 -8.25
CA GLY A 34 9.33 -5.35 -9.16
C GLY A 34 10.12 -5.02 -10.40
N THR A 35 9.59 -4.09 -11.18
CA THR A 35 10.25 -3.55 -12.38
C THR A 35 11.16 -2.36 -12.07
N LEU A 36 11.19 -1.91 -10.80
CA LEU A 36 11.93 -0.75 -10.34
C LEU A 36 13.38 -1.13 -10.01
N ALA A 37 14.29 -0.93 -10.95
CA ALA A 37 15.70 -1.31 -10.81
C ALA A 37 16.48 -0.52 -9.73
N GLU A 38 15.94 0.63 -9.32
CA GLU A 38 16.55 1.47 -8.29
C GLU A 38 16.43 0.92 -6.87
N PHE A 39 15.51 -0.01 -6.63
CA PHE A 39 15.33 -0.65 -5.33
C PHE A 39 15.94 -2.05 -5.33
N LYS A 40 16.55 -2.43 -4.21
CA LYS A 40 17.11 -3.76 -4.01
C LYS A 40 16.14 -4.66 -3.25
N SER A 41 15.98 -5.88 -3.72
CA SER A 41 15.18 -6.89 -3.03
C SER A 41 15.68 -7.12 -1.59
N GLY A 42 14.73 -7.17 -0.64
CA GLY A 42 15.01 -7.26 0.80
C GLY A 42 15.23 -5.90 1.48
N GLN A 43 15.11 -4.79 0.78
CA GLN A 43 15.33 -3.47 1.33
C GLN A 43 14.12 -2.97 2.12
N ASP A 44 14.34 -2.61 3.38
CA ASP A 44 13.31 -2.00 4.22
C ASP A 44 13.06 -0.55 3.82
N GLY A 45 11.81 -0.13 3.92
CA GLY A 45 11.37 1.20 3.59
C GLY A 45 10.02 1.55 4.20
N MET A 46 9.46 2.65 3.72
CA MET A 46 8.17 3.18 4.15
C MET A 46 7.21 3.25 2.97
N LEU A 47 6.05 2.66 3.15
CA LEU A 47 4.91 2.81 2.26
C LEU A 47 4.06 3.98 2.76
N GLY A 48 3.86 4.99 1.94
CA GLY A 48 3.01 6.13 2.20
C GLY A 48 1.74 6.03 1.35
N ILE A 49 0.59 6.01 1.98
CA ILE A 49 -0.72 6.00 1.34
C ILE A 49 -1.70 7.00 1.95
N SER A 50 -1.20 7.94 2.75
CA SER A 50 -1.98 9.01 3.36
C SER A 50 -2.38 10.10 2.37
N GLN A 51 -1.61 10.32 1.31
CA GLN A 51 -1.91 11.32 0.29
C GLN A 51 -3.11 10.93 -0.56
N SER A 52 -3.87 11.92 -1.04
CA SER A 52 -5.12 11.71 -1.81
C SER A 52 -4.91 11.09 -3.19
N ASP A 53 -3.80 11.43 -3.86
CA ASP A 53 -3.63 11.19 -5.29
C ASP A 53 -2.55 10.15 -5.62
N VAL A 54 -1.63 9.93 -4.69
CA VAL A 54 -0.46 9.07 -4.92
C VAL A 54 -0.18 8.16 -3.74
N MET A 55 0.25 6.94 -4.02
CA MET A 55 1.00 6.14 -3.08
C MET A 55 2.49 6.35 -3.28
N THR A 56 3.26 6.22 -2.23
CA THR A 56 4.71 6.38 -2.27
C THR A 56 5.40 5.19 -1.63
N TYR A 57 6.53 4.79 -2.17
CA TYR A 57 7.44 3.91 -1.46
C TYR A 57 8.81 4.58 -1.39
N SER A 58 9.37 4.68 -0.21
CA SER A 58 10.67 5.29 0.02
C SER A 58 11.59 4.35 0.81
N SER A 59 12.85 4.27 0.38
CA SER A 59 13.87 3.50 1.08
C SER A 59 15.23 4.16 0.88
N LYS A 60 15.91 4.44 1.98
CA LYS A 60 17.15 5.24 2.00
C LYS A 60 16.89 6.63 1.36
N GLN A 61 17.62 6.96 0.28
CA GLN A 61 17.49 8.23 -0.45
C GLN A 61 16.64 8.12 -1.73
N ARG A 62 15.94 7.00 -1.92
CA ARG A 62 15.13 6.73 -3.11
C ARG A 62 13.66 6.72 -2.77
N ARG A 63 12.87 7.29 -3.66
CA ARG A 63 11.42 7.35 -3.55
C ARG A 63 10.79 7.13 -4.91
N VAL A 64 9.74 6.35 -4.95
CA VAL A 64 8.83 6.23 -6.09
C VAL A 64 7.46 6.74 -5.69
N GLU A 65 6.81 7.41 -6.62
CA GLU A 65 5.43 7.88 -6.51
C GLU A 65 4.59 7.21 -7.59
N ILE A 66 3.47 6.66 -7.19
CA ILE A 66 2.53 5.96 -8.07
C ILE A 66 1.17 6.62 -7.91
N SER A 67 0.68 7.27 -8.96
CA SER A 67 -0.66 7.86 -8.94
C SER A 67 -1.72 6.77 -8.87
N TYR A 68 -2.73 6.95 -8.02
CA TYR A 68 -3.79 5.95 -7.85
C TYR A 68 -4.56 5.68 -9.14
N ASN A 69 -4.73 6.68 -10.00
CA ASN A 69 -5.38 6.52 -11.30
C ASN A 69 -4.57 5.70 -12.32
N GLN A 70 -3.29 5.50 -12.08
CA GLN A 70 -2.40 4.66 -12.90
C GLN A 70 -2.36 3.21 -12.45
N VAL A 71 -2.90 2.91 -11.25
CA VAL A 71 -2.95 1.54 -10.73
C VAL A 71 -3.94 0.72 -11.54
N GLN A 72 -3.50 -0.44 -11.99
CA GLN A 72 -4.28 -1.36 -12.82
C GLN A 72 -4.87 -2.51 -12.01
N SER A 73 -4.11 -3.02 -11.06
CA SER A 73 -4.58 -4.07 -10.15
C SER A 73 -3.81 -4.07 -8.83
N LEU A 74 -4.51 -4.56 -7.82
CA LEU A 74 -3.98 -4.79 -6.48
C LEU A 74 -4.11 -6.27 -6.17
N GLU A 75 -3.03 -6.91 -5.75
CA GLU A 75 -3.03 -8.31 -5.41
C GLU A 75 -2.44 -8.52 -4.02
N TYR A 76 -3.04 -9.41 -3.26
CA TYR A 76 -2.57 -9.78 -1.94
C TYR A 76 -2.45 -11.29 -1.81
N GLY A 77 -1.32 -11.76 -1.29
CA GLY A 77 -1.06 -13.17 -1.07
C GLY A 77 -0.07 -13.41 0.07
N GLN A 78 -0.03 -14.64 0.58
CA GLN A 78 0.99 -15.08 1.53
C GLN A 78 2.18 -15.74 0.85
N LYS A 79 2.15 -15.83 -0.46
CA LYS A 79 3.24 -16.28 -1.33
C LYS A 79 3.32 -15.34 -2.53
N VAL A 80 4.50 -15.19 -3.08
CA VAL A 80 4.66 -14.45 -4.33
C VAL A 80 4.22 -15.35 -5.48
N ASP A 81 3.27 -14.88 -6.29
CA ASP A 81 2.76 -15.66 -7.42
C ASP A 81 3.84 -15.84 -8.49
N ARG A 82 4.06 -17.10 -8.88
CA ARG A 82 5.04 -17.46 -9.91
C ARG A 82 4.72 -16.91 -11.30
N ARG A 83 3.47 -16.55 -11.56
CA ARG A 83 3.05 -16.01 -12.86
C ARG A 83 3.76 -14.71 -13.22
N TYR A 84 4.20 -13.96 -12.23
CA TYR A 84 4.88 -12.68 -12.41
C TYR A 84 6.40 -12.76 -12.43
N LEU A 85 6.98 -13.95 -12.18
CA LEU A 85 8.43 -14.13 -12.09
C LEU A 85 9.19 -13.80 -13.38
N ALA A 86 8.54 -13.91 -14.52
CA ALA A 86 9.17 -13.61 -15.82
C ALA A 86 9.30 -12.10 -16.06
N ALA A 87 8.42 -11.29 -15.47
CA ALA A 87 8.37 -9.84 -15.67
C ALA A 87 8.87 -9.04 -14.45
N ILE A 88 8.94 -9.67 -13.27
CA ILE A 88 9.28 -9.03 -12.01
C ILE A 88 10.55 -9.66 -11.46
N LEU A 89 11.58 -8.84 -11.26
CA LEU A 89 12.83 -9.28 -10.62
C LEU A 89 12.59 -9.47 -9.11
N ILE A 90 12.35 -10.71 -8.71
CA ILE A 90 12.22 -11.12 -7.31
C ILE A 90 13.41 -11.98 -6.94
N SER A 91 14.02 -11.68 -5.78
CA SER A 91 15.11 -12.51 -5.27
C SER A 91 14.63 -13.95 -5.01
N PRO A 92 15.39 -14.97 -5.45
CA PRO A 92 15.06 -16.37 -5.20
C PRO A 92 14.81 -16.70 -3.71
N MET A 93 15.43 -15.95 -2.81
CA MET A 93 15.27 -16.13 -1.36
C MET A 93 13.81 -15.95 -0.91
N PHE A 94 13.05 -15.01 -1.51
CA PHE A 94 11.64 -14.81 -1.19
C PHE A 94 10.75 -15.92 -1.78
N LEU A 95 11.16 -16.51 -2.90
CA LEU A 95 10.44 -17.60 -3.55
C LEU A 95 10.58 -18.93 -2.80
N LEU A 96 11.69 -19.12 -2.11
CA LEU A 96 12.02 -20.33 -1.36
C LEU A 96 11.61 -20.20 0.12
N SER A 97 11.16 -19.02 0.56
CA SER A 97 10.75 -18.82 1.94
C SER A 97 9.55 -19.69 2.30
N LYS A 98 9.72 -20.52 3.34
CA LYS A 98 8.63 -21.30 3.96
C LYS A 98 7.79 -20.44 4.93
N ARG A 99 8.20 -19.19 5.17
CA ARG A 99 7.47 -18.26 6.05
C ARG A 99 6.20 -17.78 5.35
N ARG A 100 5.14 -17.66 6.11
CA ARG A 100 3.89 -17.04 5.66
C ARG A 100 4.00 -15.54 5.84
N ASP A 101 4.58 -14.89 4.87
CA ASP A 101 4.71 -13.45 4.82
C ASP A 101 3.54 -12.84 4.04
N HIS A 102 3.32 -11.56 4.17
CA HIS A 102 2.20 -10.86 3.55
C HIS A 102 2.72 -9.99 2.42
N TYR A 103 2.37 -10.33 1.20
CA TYR A 103 2.83 -9.63 -0.01
C TYR A 103 1.70 -8.86 -0.66
N LEU A 104 1.96 -7.58 -0.91
CA LEU A 104 1.13 -6.71 -1.72
C LEU A 104 1.85 -6.49 -3.06
N THR A 105 1.18 -6.82 -4.15
CA THR A 105 1.64 -6.48 -5.49
C THR A 105 0.74 -5.39 -6.06
N VAL A 106 1.35 -4.31 -6.52
CA VAL A 106 0.68 -3.20 -7.18
C VAL A 106 1.16 -3.16 -8.63
N HIS A 107 0.26 -3.40 -9.56
CA HIS A 107 0.50 -3.22 -10.99
C HIS A 107 0.00 -1.85 -11.42
N TYR A 108 0.81 -1.13 -12.17
CA TYR A 108 0.48 0.23 -12.59
C TYR A 108 1.14 0.56 -13.94
N LYS A 109 0.67 1.63 -14.58
CA LYS A 109 1.35 2.21 -15.74
C LYS A 109 2.20 3.40 -15.31
N ASP A 110 3.42 3.46 -15.83
CA ASP A 110 4.26 4.66 -15.61
C ASP A 110 3.78 5.83 -16.50
N SER A 111 4.43 6.99 -16.33
CA SER A 111 4.11 8.19 -17.12
C SER A 111 4.29 8.03 -18.63
N LYS A 112 4.99 6.96 -19.07
CA LYS A 112 5.19 6.60 -20.47
C LYS A 112 4.23 5.50 -20.95
N GLY A 113 3.27 5.10 -20.11
CA GLY A 113 2.30 4.05 -20.40
C GLY A 113 2.84 2.62 -20.34
N ARG A 114 4.04 2.42 -19.82
CA ARG A 114 4.65 1.08 -19.68
C ARG A 114 4.13 0.38 -18.45
N ASP A 115 3.91 -0.92 -18.54
CA ASP A 115 3.49 -1.75 -17.43
C ASP A 115 4.63 -1.87 -16.40
N GLN A 116 4.31 -1.56 -15.17
CA GLN A 116 5.20 -1.59 -14.03
C GLN A 116 4.57 -2.38 -12.89
N ALA A 117 5.41 -2.91 -12.01
CA ALA A 117 4.94 -3.56 -10.79
C ALA A 117 5.91 -3.32 -9.62
N ILE A 118 5.34 -3.22 -8.43
CA ILE A 118 6.07 -3.23 -7.16
C ILE A 118 5.50 -4.31 -6.25
N VAL A 119 6.37 -5.13 -5.65
CA VAL A 119 6.01 -6.15 -4.68
C VAL A 119 6.57 -5.76 -3.33
N LEU A 120 5.70 -5.57 -2.37
CA LEU A 120 6.02 -5.16 -1.01
C LEU A 120 5.60 -6.24 -0.01
N GLN A 121 6.48 -6.55 0.92
CA GLN A 121 6.17 -7.34 2.10
C GLN A 121 5.66 -6.40 3.20
N LEU A 122 4.48 -6.68 3.73
CA LEU A 122 3.83 -5.90 4.77
C LEU A 122 3.93 -6.61 6.13
N PRO A 123 4.08 -5.89 7.24
CA PRO A 123 3.84 -6.44 8.57
C PRO A 123 2.38 -6.90 8.70
N LYS A 124 2.15 -8.02 9.40
CA LYS A 124 0.80 -8.61 9.57
C LYS A 124 -0.25 -7.58 10.03
N GLY A 125 0.11 -6.74 11.00
CA GLY A 125 -0.82 -5.72 11.53
C GLY A 125 -1.14 -4.58 10.56
N ALA A 126 -0.31 -4.37 9.52
CA ALA A 126 -0.54 -3.34 8.51
C ALA A 126 -1.37 -3.83 7.31
N VAL A 127 -1.58 -5.13 7.14
CA VAL A 127 -2.25 -5.69 5.95
C VAL A 127 -3.62 -5.08 5.73
N ARG A 128 -4.53 -5.25 6.68
CA ARG A 128 -5.94 -4.80 6.51
C ARG A 128 -6.07 -3.29 6.30
N PRO A 129 -5.48 -2.43 7.14
CA PRO A 129 -5.60 -1.00 6.94
C PRO A 129 -4.98 -0.55 5.61
N THR A 130 -3.85 -1.13 5.20
CA THR A 130 -3.22 -0.82 3.91
C THR A 130 -4.13 -1.21 2.74
N LEU A 131 -4.64 -2.45 2.72
CA LEU A 131 -5.49 -2.92 1.63
C LEU A 131 -6.80 -2.13 1.54
N ALA A 132 -7.46 -1.87 2.67
CA ALA A 132 -8.68 -1.07 2.70
C ALA A 132 -8.47 0.36 2.20
N SER A 133 -7.35 1.00 2.58
CA SER A 133 -7.00 2.34 2.10
C SER A 133 -6.72 2.36 0.61
N LEU A 134 -6.00 1.36 0.08
CA LEU A 134 -5.73 1.26 -1.36
C LEU A 134 -7.01 1.02 -2.15
N GLU A 135 -7.91 0.14 -1.70
CA GLU A 135 -9.23 -0.06 -2.33
C GLU A 135 -10.03 1.25 -2.38
N ALA A 136 -10.08 1.98 -1.25
CA ALA A 136 -10.81 3.23 -1.18
C ALA A 136 -10.25 4.32 -2.11
N ARG A 137 -8.93 4.37 -2.28
CA ARG A 137 -8.25 5.41 -3.08
C ARG A 137 -8.20 5.08 -4.56
N THR A 138 -8.04 3.82 -4.91
CA THR A 138 -7.97 3.38 -6.31
C THR A 138 -9.34 3.06 -6.91
N GLY A 139 -10.34 2.76 -6.08
CA GLY A 139 -11.62 2.20 -6.52
C GLY A 139 -11.55 0.74 -6.97
N LEU A 140 -10.39 0.12 -6.89
CA LEU A 140 -10.16 -1.27 -7.29
C LEU A 140 -10.37 -2.21 -6.10
N LYS A 141 -10.79 -3.44 -6.39
CA LYS A 141 -10.83 -4.51 -5.38
C LYS A 141 -9.51 -5.27 -5.36
N VAL A 142 -9.04 -5.58 -4.15
CA VAL A 142 -7.84 -6.41 -3.97
C VAL A 142 -8.16 -7.85 -4.36
N MET A 143 -7.38 -8.38 -5.29
CA MET A 143 -7.42 -9.79 -5.65
C MET A 143 -6.61 -10.62 -4.65
N VAL A 144 -7.29 -11.49 -3.91
CA VAL A 144 -6.66 -12.36 -2.91
C VAL A 144 -6.28 -13.68 -3.57
N GLN A 145 -4.99 -13.99 -3.57
CA GLN A 145 -4.41 -15.07 -4.38
C GLN A 145 -4.49 -16.45 -3.75
N ASP A 146 -4.54 -16.53 -2.41
CA ASP A 146 -4.57 -17.84 -1.70
C ASP A 146 -5.58 -17.85 -0.55
N ASP A 147 -6.00 -19.06 -0.13
CA ASP A 147 -7.02 -19.22 0.93
C ASP A 147 -6.53 -18.74 2.29
N GLU A 148 -5.24 -18.81 2.56
CA GLU A 148 -4.65 -18.32 3.82
C GLU A 148 -4.66 -16.78 3.85
N ALA A 149 -4.34 -16.14 2.73
CA ALA A 149 -4.46 -14.70 2.57
C ALA A 149 -5.92 -14.24 2.74
N ARG A 150 -6.88 -15.02 2.21
CA ARG A 150 -8.32 -14.74 2.33
C ARG A 150 -8.79 -14.75 3.80
N LYS A 151 -8.30 -15.69 4.61
CA LYS A 151 -8.58 -15.70 6.05
C LYS A 151 -8.05 -14.45 6.74
N THR A 152 -6.81 -14.05 6.45
CA THR A 152 -6.21 -12.83 7.03
C THR A 152 -6.93 -11.55 6.60
N TYR A 153 -7.42 -11.50 5.36
CA TYR A 153 -8.14 -10.35 4.84
C TYR A 153 -9.53 -10.18 5.47
N ARG A 154 -10.21 -11.29 5.82
CA ARG A 154 -11.56 -11.30 6.39
C ARG A 154 -11.60 -11.21 7.92
N SER A 155 -10.55 -11.65 8.61
CA SER A 155 -10.46 -11.62 10.09
C SER A 155 -10.07 -10.26 10.63
#